data_e024163c448ec4d1452c3c1409b8c232
#
_entry.id   e024163c448ec4d1452c3c1409b8c232
#
_cell.length_a   1.000
_cell.length_b   1.000
_cell.length_c   1.000
_cell.angle_alpha   90.00
_cell.angle_beta   90.00
_cell.angle_gamma   90.00
#
_symmetry.space_group_name_H-M   'P 1'
#
loop_
_entity.id
_entity.type
_entity.pdbx_description
1 polymer ?
#
loop_
_entity_poly.entity_id
_entity_poly.type
_entity_poly.pdbx_seq_one_letter_code
_entity_poly.pdbx_strand_id
1 'polypeptide(L)'
;MKNMEADFPSLGPEADEHVAHFQAMLKERKVDVFLSEFQQETDRAAAVLGAAYLDQALEHLLRKRLLGGNKLKGELLGTDKPLGSFSARIKVAFAIGSLHKAAYDDLEIIRRIRNEFAHQTMGFSFQRPEIVSRCQQLRLPVWFSQIGFPATDSRTRFNYSVTILATILIPSAEVVGGTIKSVVVESETWNSASQGS
;
A
#
# COMPACT_ATOMS: atom_id res chain seq x y z
N MET A 1 -26.87 1.28 -1.78
CA MET A 1 -25.72 1.98 -2.39
C MET A 1 -25.78 3.43 -1.93
N LYS A 2 -25.16 3.76 -0.78
CA LYS A 2 -24.90 5.15 -0.42
C LYS A 2 -23.63 5.56 -1.16
N ASN A 3 -23.74 6.57 -2.00
CA ASN A 3 -22.61 7.18 -2.71
C ASN A 3 -21.51 7.49 -1.70
N MET A 4 -20.29 7.12 -2.03
CA MET A 4 -19.07 7.48 -1.31
C MET A 4 -18.66 8.95 -1.61
N GLU A 5 -19.64 9.78 -1.88
CA GLU A 5 -19.57 11.25 -1.84
C GLU A 5 -19.78 11.71 -0.39
N ALA A 6 -19.08 11.06 0.56
CA ALA A 6 -19.12 11.48 1.94
C ALA A 6 -18.27 12.76 2.07
N ASP A 7 -18.95 13.87 2.34
CA ASP A 7 -18.56 15.07 3.09
C ASP A 7 -17.07 15.12 3.51
N PHE A 8 -16.17 15.26 2.54
CA PHE A 8 -14.80 15.70 2.84
C PHE A 8 -14.83 17.22 2.95
N PRO A 9 -14.34 17.81 4.06
CA PRO A 9 -14.21 19.25 4.14
C PRO A 9 -13.30 19.73 3.01
N SER A 10 -13.75 20.74 2.27
CA SER A 10 -12.95 21.39 1.23
C SER A 10 -11.67 21.94 1.85
N LEU A 11 -10.53 21.43 1.40
CA LEU A 11 -9.20 21.77 1.91
C LEU A 11 -8.49 22.83 1.07
N GLY A 12 -9.22 23.37 0.09
CA GLY A 12 -8.71 24.30 -0.89
C GLY A 12 -8.49 23.66 -2.28
N PRO A 13 -8.47 24.48 -3.33
CA PRO A 13 -8.52 23.99 -4.72
C PRO A 13 -7.38 23.06 -5.11
N GLU A 14 -6.18 23.24 -4.56
CA GLU A 14 -5.04 22.34 -4.84
C GLU A 14 -5.22 20.95 -4.20
N ALA A 15 -5.73 20.88 -2.98
CA ALA A 15 -6.00 19.62 -2.31
C ALA A 15 -7.18 18.88 -2.96
N ASP A 16 -8.21 19.59 -3.39
CA ASP A 16 -9.35 19.03 -4.10
C ASP A 16 -8.92 18.41 -5.45
N GLU A 17 -7.98 19.04 -6.16
CA GLU A 17 -7.40 18.49 -7.39
C GLU A 17 -6.60 17.20 -7.13
N HIS A 18 -5.79 17.15 -6.08
CA HIS A 18 -5.05 15.94 -5.69
C HIS A 18 -5.98 14.80 -5.28
N VAL A 19 -7.05 15.11 -4.54
CA VAL A 19 -8.08 14.12 -4.18
C VAL A 19 -8.78 13.58 -5.42
N ALA A 20 -9.20 14.45 -6.34
CA ALA A 20 -9.87 14.05 -7.57
C ALA A 20 -8.95 13.18 -8.45
N HIS A 21 -7.67 13.56 -8.57
CA HIS A 21 -6.67 12.79 -9.31
C HIS A 21 -6.47 11.40 -8.70
N PHE A 22 -6.36 11.31 -7.36
CA PHE A 22 -6.21 10.04 -6.67
C PHE A 22 -7.45 9.15 -6.83
N GLN A 23 -8.66 9.71 -6.72
CA GLN A 23 -9.90 8.97 -6.94
C GLN A 23 -10.02 8.45 -8.38
N ALA A 24 -9.64 9.27 -9.37
CA ALA A 24 -9.60 8.85 -10.76
C ALA A 24 -8.61 7.68 -10.97
N MET A 25 -7.44 7.74 -10.36
CA MET A 25 -6.43 6.68 -10.40
C MET A 25 -6.92 5.38 -9.73
N LEU A 26 -7.64 5.46 -8.60
CA LEU A 26 -8.25 4.30 -7.96
C LEU A 26 -9.26 3.62 -8.88
N LYS A 27 -10.13 4.42 -9.50
CA LYS A 27 -11.18 3.94 -10.41
C LYS A 27 -10.60 3.29 -11.66
N GLU A 28 -9.63 3.93 -12.31
CA GLU A 28 -8.93 3.40 -13.48
C GLU A 28 -8.28 2.04 -13.21
N ARG A 29 -7.74 1.86 -12.01
CA ARG A 29 -7.05 0.62 -11.60
C ARG A 29 -7.95 -0.41 -10.96
N LYS A 30 -9.27 -0.18 -10.92
CA LYS A 30 -10.26 -1.07 -10.25
C LYS A 30 -9.94 -1.35 -8.78
N VAL A 31 -9.21 -0.46 -8.15
CA VAL A 31 -8.86 -0.59 -6.72
C VAL A 31 -10.05 -0.16 -5.85
N ASP A 32 -10.93 0.66 -6.38
CA ASP A 32 -12.17 1.12 -5.74
C ASP A 32 -13.10 -0.04 -5.34
N VAL A 33 -13.26 -1.04 -6.22
CA VAL A 33 -14.08 -2.23 -5.92
C VAL A 33 -13.47 -3.01 -4.75
N PHE A 34 -12.18 -3.29 -4.82
CA PHE A 34 -11.46 -3.95 -3.73
C PHE A 34 -11.59 -3.18 -2.41
N LEU A 35 -11.45 -1.86 -2.44
CA LEU A 35 -11.53 -1.04 -1.24
C LEU A 35 -12.91 -1.01 -0.61
N SER A 36 -13.97 -0.95 -1.42
CA SER A 36 -15.35 -0.95 -0.91
C SER A 36 -15.69 -2.25 -0.19
N GLU A 37 -15.23 -3.39 -0.71
CA GLU A 37 -15.37 -4.69 -0.06
C GLU A 37 -14.47 -4.78 1.17
N PHE A 38 -13.21 -4.37 1.05
CA PHE A 38 -12.20 -4.40 2.10
C PHE A 38 -12.57 -3.60 3.37
N GLN A 39 -13.27 -2.46 3.21
CA GLN A 39 -13.72 -1.65 4.34
C GLN A 39 -14.81 -2.32 5.18
N GLN A 40 -15.61 -3.19 4.58
CA GLN A 40 -16.70 -3.90 5.26
C GLN A 40 -16.25 -5.18 5.98
N GLU A 41 -15.02 -5.60 5.75
CA GLU A 41 -14.48 -6.81 6.33
C GLU A 41 -14.22 -6.70 7.84
N THR A 42 -14.20 -7.86 8.52
CA THR A 42 -13.72 -7.92 9.91
C THR A 42 -12.25 -7.53 9.99
N ASP A 43 -11.76 -7.13 11.16
CA ASP A 43 -10.37 -6.74 11.38
C ASP A 43 -9.38 -7.82 10.89
N ARG A 44 -9.68 -9.09 11.20
CA ARG A 44 -8.87 -10.21 10.74
C ARG A 44 -8.90 -10.38 9.22
N ALA A 45 -10.10 -10.37 8.64
CA ALA A 45 -10.25 -10.52 7.20
C ALA A 45 -9.52 -9.41 6.47
N ALA A 46 -9.65 -8.17 6.92
CA ALA A 46 -8.93 -7.06 6.32
C ALA A 46 -7.40 -7.18 6.44
N ALA A 47 -6.87 -7.55 7.61
CA ALA A 47 -5.43 -7.72 7.75
C ALA A 47 -4.88 -8.81 6.81
N VAL A 48 -5.61 -9.91 6.67
CA VAL A 48 -5.21 -11.05 5.82
C VAL A 48 -5.40 -10.75 4.35
N LEU A 49 -6.59 -10.26 3.95
CA LEU A 49 -6.92 -9.98 2.55
C LEU A 49 -6.09 -8.82 1.99
N GLY A 50 -5.90 -7.73 2.77
CA GLY A 50 -5.06 -6.60 2.35
C GLY A 50 -3.63 -7.02 2.07
N ALA A 51 -3.03 -7.82 2.95
CA ALA A 51 -1.69 -8.34 2.76
C ALA A 51 -1.60 -9.33 1.58
N ALA A 52 -2.60 -10.19 1.40
CA ALA A 52 -2.65 -11.15 0.29
C ALA A 52 -2.75 -10.42 -1.07
N TYR A 53 -3.54 -9.35 -1.13
CA TYR A 53 -3.64 -8.51 -2.32
C TYR A 53 -2.32 -7.84 -2.68
N LEU A 54 -1.61 -7.29 -1.68
CA LEU A 54 -0.29 -6.67 -1.90
C LEU A 54 0.77 -7.71 -2.29
N ASP A 55 0.72 -8.91 -1.74
CA ASP A 55 1.61 -10.02 -2.11
C ASP A 55 1.42 -10.41 -3.58
N GLN A 56 0.17 -10.50 -4.03
CA GLN A 56 -0.16 -10.78 -5.43
C GLN A 56 0.26 -9.62 -6.36
N ALA A 57 0.08 -8.38 -5.93
CA ALA A 57 0.51 -7.20 -6.69
C ALA A 57 2.04 -7.16 -6.84
N LEU A 58 2.79 -7.51 -5.78
CA LEU A 58 4.25 -7.65 -5.83
C LEU A 58 4.69 -8.78 -6.77
N GLU A 59 4.03 -9.93 -6.75
CA GLU A 59 4.33 -10.99 -7.70
C GLU A 59 4.16 -10.50 -9.15
N HIS A 60 3.06 -9.79 -9.41
CA HIS A 60 2.78 -9.24 -10.73
C HIS A 60 3.83 -8.21 -11.16
N LEU A 61 4.23 -7.31 -10.25
CA LEU A 61 5.31 -6.35 -10.46
C LEU A 61 6.62 -7.07 -10.81
N LEU A 62 7.02 -8.05 -10.02
CA LEU A 62 8.26 -8.81 -10.21
C LEU A 62 8.24 -9.60 -11.53
N ARG A 63 7.10 -10.17 -11.94
CA ARG A 63 6.96 -10.83 -13.24
C ARG A 63 7.23 -9.87 -14.42
N LYS A 64 6.93 -8.59 -14.25
CA LYS A 64 7.20 -7.56 -15.28
C LYS A 64 8.65 -7.05 -15.23
N ARG A 65 9.24 -6.96 -14.04
CA ARG A 65 10.55 -6.34 -13.82
C ARG A 65 11.72 -7.31 -13.96
N LEU A 66 11.54 -8.58 -13.60
CA LEU A 66 12.59 -9.59 -13.72
C LEU A 66 12.81 -9.95 -15.19
N LEU A 67 14.07 -10.10 -15.55
CA LEU A 67 14.49 -10.60 -16.86
C LEU A 67 14.21 -12.12 -16.96
N GLY A 68 14.25 -12.63 -18.18
CA GLY A 68 14.02 -14.05 -18.48
C GLY A 68 12.59 -14.36 -18.92
N GLY A 69 12.42 -15.53 -19.51
CA GLY A 69 11.14 -16.01 -20.02
C GLY A 69 10.17 -16.48 -18.93
N ASN A 70 8.92 -16.73 -19.30
CA ASN A 70 7.87 -17.14 -18.37
C ASN A 70 8.21 -18.39 -17.57
N LYS A 71 9.00 -19.33 -18.14
CA LYS A 71 9.44 -20.55 -17.45
C LYS A 71 10.30 -20.19 -16.22
N LEU A 72 11.35 -19.39 -16.42
CA LEU A 72 12.24 -18.96 -15.32
C LEU A 72 11.47 -18.16 -14.26
N LYS A 73 10.59 -17.24 -14.69
CA LYS A 73 9.75 -16.46 -13.75
C LYS A 73 8.82 -17.37 -12.94
N GLY A 74 8.29 -18.43 -13.54
CA GLY A 74 7.51 -19.45 -12.84
C GLY A 74 8.32 -20.25 -11.82
N GLU A 75 9.58 -20.58 -12.14
CA GLU A 75 10.50 -21.28 -11.25
C GLU A 75 10.95 -20.40 -10.05
N LEU A 76 10.88 -19.08 -10.19
CA LEU A 76 11.26 -18.14 -9.12
C LEU A 76 10.09 -17.74 -8.23
N LEU A 77 8.92 -17.43 -8.81
CA LEU A 77 7.81 -16.70 -8.17
C LEU A 77 6.65 -17.59 -7.69
N GLY A 78 6.63 -18.88 -8.03
CA GLY A 78 5.60 -19.82 -7.56
C GLY A 78 5.60 -19.98 -6.03
N THR A 79 4.53 -20.55 -5.48
CA THR A 79 4.30 -20.66 -4.03
C THR A 79 5.44 -21.33 -3.27
N ASP A 80 5.99 -22.44 -3.80
CA ASP A 80 7.09 -23.21 -3.18
C ASP A 80 8.45 -22.86 -3.80
N LYS A 81 8.59 -21.66 -4.36
CA LYS A 81 9.80 -21.23 -5.07
C LYS A 81 10.56 -20.18 -4.26
N PRO A 82 11.82 -19.86 -4.65
CA PRO A 82 12.68 -18.94 -3.88
C PRO A 82 12.03 -17.59 -3.56
N LEU A 83 11.20 -17.05 -4.44
CA LEU A 83 10.45 -15.80 -4.26
C LEU A 83 8.97 -16.06 -4.00
N GLY A 84 8.61 -17.22 -3.47
CA GLY A 84 7.23 -17.62 -3.20
C GLY A 84 6.61 -16.95 -1.96
N SER A 85 7.42 -16.38 -1.07
CA SER A 85 6.90 -15.72 0.14
C SER A 85 6.76 -14.20 -0.02
N PHE A 86 5.76 -13.62 0.65
CA PHE A 86 5.56 -12.18 0.70
C PHE A 86 6.83 -11.44 1.13
N SER A 87 7.54 -11.95 2.15
CA SER A 87 8.80 -11.37 2.61
C SER A 87 9.90 -11.37 1.54
N ALA A 88 10.04 -12.46 0.78
CA ALA A 88 11.04 -12.54 -0.28
C ALA A 88 10.72 -11.55 -1.42
N ARG A 89 9.45 -11.45 -1.82
CA ARG A 89 8.99 -10.53 -2.85
C ARG A 89 9.22 -9.07 -2.46
N ILE A 90 8.92 -8.67 -1.21
CA ILE A 90 9.19 -7.32 -0.70
C ILE A 90 10.68 -6.99 -0.84
N LYS A 91 11.55 -7.87 -0.36
CA LYS A 91 13.01 -7.65 -0.36
C LYS A 91 13.57 -7.55 -1.78
N VAL A 92 13.14 -8.44 -2.68
CA VAL A 92 13.62 -8.42 -4.06
C VAL A 92 13.11 -7.20 -4.80
N ALA A 93 11.84 -6.83 -4.64
CA ALA A 93 11.28 -5.62 -5.25
C ALA A 93 12.04 -4.35 -4.81
N PHE A 94 12.42 -4.27 -3.55
CA PHE A 94 13.27 -3.19 -3.04
C PHE A 94 14.69 -3.25 -3.61
N ALA A 95 15.32 -4.43 -3.59
CA ALA A 95 16.71 -4.62 -4.06
C ALA A 95 16.91 -4.27 -5.55
N ILE A 96 15.88 -4.50 -6.37
CA ILE A 96 15.91 -4.13 -7.81
C ILE A 96 15.43 -2.70 -8.08
N GLY A 97 15.26 -1.87 -7.04
CA GLY A 97 14.85 -0.46 -7.16
C GLY A 97 13.39 -0.25 -7.61
N SER A 98 12.52 -1.25 -7.47
CA SER A 98 11.10 -1.14 -7.81
C SER A 98 10.23 -0.61 -6.68
N LEU A 99 10.80 -0.47 -5.48
CA LEU A 99 10.14 0.10 -4.30
C LEU A 99 11.01 1.21 -3.70
N HIS A 100 10.36 2.28 -3.28
CA HIS A 100 10.98 3.27 -2.40
C HIS A 100 11.02 2.80 -0.95
N LYS A 101 11.90 3.39 -0.16
CA LYS A 101 12.11 3.02 1.25
C LYS A 101 10.82 3.07 2.08
N ALA A 102 10.00 4.10 1.90
CA ALA A 102 8.72 4.21 2.63
C ALA A 102 7.75 3.06 2.27
N ALA A 103 7.63 2.71 0.99
CA ALA A 103 6.80 1.59 0.56
C ALA A 103 7.34 0.24 1.06
N TYR A 104 8.66 0.06 1.04
CA TYR A 104 9.31 -1.12 1.62
C TYR A 104 8.99 -1.25 3.11
N ASP A 105 9.15 -0.17 3.89
CA ASP A 105 8.93 -0.17 5.34
C ASP A 105 7.46 -0.48 5.66
N ASP A 106 6.52 0.16 4.96
CA ASP A 106 5.09 -0.07 5.16
C ASP A 106 4.67 -1.51 4.79
N LEU A 107 5.20 -2.06 3.69
CA LEU A 107 4.98 -3.47 3.33
C LEU A 107 5.48 -4.44 4.41
N GLU A 108 6.65 -4.19 5.00
CA GLU A 108 7.18 -5.00 6.10
C GLU A 108 6.32 -4.87 7.37
N ILE A 109 5.78 -3.69 7.67
CA ILE A 109 4.85 -3.48 8.78
C ILE A 109 3.54 -4.24 8.53
N ILE A 110 2.95 -4.11 7.34
CA ILE A 110 1.72 -4.80 6.95
C ILE A 110 1.90 -6.32 7.03
N ARG A 111 3.04 -6.85 6.56
CA ARG A 111 3.37 -8.27 6.67
C ARG A 111 3.39 -8.75 8.13
N ARG A 112 3.97 -7.97 9.03
CA ARG A 112 3.99 -8.28 10.48
C ARG A 112 2.60 -8.22 11.09
N ILE A 113 1.80 -7.20 10.78
CA ILE A 113 0.40 -7.10 11.23
C ILE A 113 -0.39 -8.32 10.77
N ARG A 114 -0.30 -8.69 9.49
CA ARG A 114 -0.97 -9.89 8.94
C ARG A 114 -0.56 -11.15 9.71
N ASN A 115 0.72 -11.32 10.02
CA ASN A 115 1.18 -12.50 10.75
C ASN A 115 0.60 -12.57 12.16
N GLU A 116 0.52 -11.44 12.88
CA GLU A 116 -0.15 -11.38 14.19
C GLU A 116 -1.63 -11.85 14.06
N PHE A 117 -2.37 -11.28 13.11
CA PHE A 117 -3.76 -11.67 12.88
C PHE A 117 -3.93 -13.13 12.43
N ALA A 118 -2.97 -13.70 11.70
CA ALA A 118 -3.03 -15.07 11.23
C ALA A 118 -2.78 -16.09 12.37
N HIS A 119 -1.93 -15.77 13.33
CA HIS A 119 -1.52 -16.69 14.40
C HIS A 119 -2.38 -16.59 15.68
N GLN A 120 -3.12 -15.50 15.85
CA GLN A 120 -3.97 -15.32 17.02
C GLN A 120 -5.34 -15.99 16.84
N THR A 121 -5.91 -16.44 17.94
CA THR A 121 -7.25 -17.03 17.99
C THR A 121 -8.35 -15.94 17.98
N MET A 122 -9.45 -16.09 18.68
CA MET A 122 -10.57 -15.15 18.65
C MET A 122 -10.26 -13.83 19.38
N GLY A 123 -10.95 -12.73 18.98
CA GLY A 123 -10.93 -11.44 19.70
C GLY A 123 -9.71 -10.56 19.43
N PHE A 124 -8.92 -10.85 18.38
CA PHE A 124 -7.82 -9.99 17.97
C PHE A 124 -8.32 -8.87 17.04
N SER A 125 -7.93 -7.63 17.34
CA SER A 125 -8.45 -6.45 16.63
C SER A 125 -7.38 -5.38 16.44
N PHE A 126 -7.68 -4.36 15.64
CA PHE A 126 -6.80 -3.19 15.44
C PHE A 126 -6.68 -2.28 16.66
N GLN A 127 -7.48 -2.50 17.72
CA GLN A 127 -7.36 -1.80 19.01
C GLN A 127 -6.30 -2.41 19.95
N ARG A 128 -5.72 -3.55 19.61
CA ARG A 128 -4.65 -4.15 20.43
C ARG A 128 -3.42 -3.25 20.44
N PRO A 129 -2.82 -3.00 21.64
CA PRO A 129 -1.69 -2.05 21.76
C PRO A 129 -0.53 -2.33 20.79
N GLU A 130 -0.19 -3.60 20.60
CA GLU A 130 0.85 -4.05 19.68
C GLU A 130 0.53 -3.72 18.22
N ILE A 131 -0.74 -3.81 17.82
CA ILE A 131 -1.18 -3.44 16.45
C ILE A 131 -1.27 -1.93 16.30
N VAL A 132 -1.80 -1.22 17.31
CA VAL A 132 -1.81 0.25 17.33
C VAL A 132 -0.41 0.80 17.13
N SER A 133 0.58 0.30 17.90
CA SER A 133 1.97 0.72 17.78
C SER A 133 2.55 0.49 16.38
N ARG A 134 2.22 -0.65 15.75
CA ARG A 134 2.67 -0.92 14.36
C ARG A 134 1.99 0.02 13.35
N CYS A 135 0.69 0.22 13.47
CA CYS A 135 -0.04 1.12 12.57
C CYS A 135 0.44 2.57 12.67
N GLN A 136 0.88 3.02 13.85
CA GLN A 136 1.49 4.33 14.03
C GLN A 136 2.82 4.51 13.30
N GLN A 137 3.54 3.42 12.98
CA GLN A 137 4.79 3.43 12.24
C GLN A 137 4.60 3.48 10.72
N LEU A 138 3.37 3.28 10.21
CA LEU A 138 3.07 3.39 8.79
C LEU A 138 3.28 4.83 8.32
N ARG A 139 4.07 5.00 7.25
CA ARG A 139 4.50 6.31 6.74
C ARG A 139 3.54 6.88 5.70
N LEU A 140 3.07 6.04 4.79
CA LEU A 140 2.21 6.47 3.69
C LEU A 140 0.90 7.13 4.15
N PRO A 141 0.21 6.65 5.21
CA PRO A 141 -0.97 7.32 5.72
C PRO A 141 -0.72 8.73 6.28
N VAL A 142 0.49 9.02 6.77
CA VAL A 142 0.86 10.36 7.26
C VAL A 142 0.87 11.36 6.11
N TRP A 143 1.43 10.99 4.97
CA TRP A 143 1.39 11.82 3.77
C TRP A 143 -0.05 12.08 3.30
N PHE A 144 -0.93 11.06 3.34
CA PHE A 144 -2.34 11.21 2.99
C PHE A 144 -3.12 12.13 3.94
N SER A 145 -2.75 12.16 5.22
CA SER A 145 -3.38 13.11 6.16
C SER A 145 -3.09 14.57 5.81
N GLN A 146 -1.95 14.84 5.17
CA GLN A 146 -1.58 16.20 4.74
C GLN A 146 -2.39 16.69 3.54
N ILE A 147 -2.95 15.78 2.75
CA ILE A 147 -3.81 16.08 1.60
C ILE A 147 -5.29 15.81 1.86
N GLY A 148 -5.71 15.80 3.14
CA GLY A 148 -7.11 15.79 3.52
C GLY A 148 -7.74 14.42 3.80
N PHE A 149 -6.94 13.38 3.95
CA PHE A 149 -7.42 12.07 4.36
C PHE A 149 -6.92 11.70 5.77
N PRO A 150 -7.51 12.25 6.85
CA PRO A 150 -7.04 12.00 8.20
C PRO A 150 -7.25 10.53 8.56
N ALA A 151 -6.18 9.86 8.94
CA ALA A 151 -6.23 8.50 9.48
C ALA A 151 -6.38 8.59 11.00
N THR A 152 -7.61 8.57 11.49
CA THR A 152 -7.95 8.82 12.90
C THR A 152 -7.72 7.60 13.80
N ASP A 153 -7.72 6.39 13.25
CA ASP A 153 -7.57 5.14 13.99
C ASP A 153 -6.66 4.14 13.25
N SER A 154 -6.26 3.08 13.95
CA SER A 154 -5.31 2.09 13.45
C SER A 154 -5.83 1.32 12.23
N ARG A 155 -7.13 1.01 12.18
CA ARG A 155 -7.75 0.33 11.06
C ARG A 155 -7.74 1.20 9.80
N THR A 156 -8.11 2.47 9.93
CA THR A 156 -8.07 3.45 8.85
C THR A 156 -6.64 3.64 8.34
N ARG A 157 -5.65 3.76 9.23
CA ARG A 157 -4.23 3.86 8.83
C ARG A 157 -3.77 2.64 8.04
N PHE A 158 -4.13 1.45 8.49
CA PHE A 158 -3.82 0.21 7.78
C PHE A 158 -4.47 0.18 6.38
N ASN A 159 -5.77 0.48 6.32
CA ASN A 159 -6.52 0.49 5.06
C ASN A 159 -5.93 1.49 4.06
N TYR A 160 -5.57 2.70 4.51
CA TYR A 160 -4.93 3.70 3.65
C TYR A 160 -3.57 3.23 3.14
N SER A 161 -2.73 2.65 4.01
CA SER A 161 -1.44 2.13 3.56
C SER A 161 -1.59 1.01 2.52
N VAL A 162 -2.53 0.08 2.73
CA VAL A 162 -2.84 -0.97 1.75
C VAL A 162 -3.29 -0.37 0.42
N THR A 163 -4.19 0.62 0.46
CA THR A 163 -4.71 1.30 -0.73
C THR A 163 -3.61 1.97 -1.53
N ILE A 164 -2.79 2.78 -0.86
CA ILE A 164 -1.70 3.52 -1.50
C ILE A 164 -0.71 2.54 -2.12
N LEU A 165 -0.31 1.52 -1.38
CA LEU A 165 0.60 0.49 -1.87
C LEU A 165 0.02 -0.26 -3.08
N ALA A 166 -1.27 -0.58 -3.04
CA ALA A 166 -1.94 -1.20 -4.18
C ALA A 166 -1.85 -0.33 -5.44
N THR A 167 -2.05 0.99 -5.31
CA THR A 167 -1.93 1.92 -6.45
C THR A 167 -0.50 2.07 -6.96
N ILE A 168 0.50 1.97 -6.09
CA ILE A 168 1.92 2.01 -6.47
C ILE A 168 2.33 0.71 -7.18
N LEU A 169 1.89 -0.44 -6.67
CA LEU A 169 2.31 -1.76 -7.13
C LEU A 169 1.63 -2.21 -8.41
N ILE A 170 0.40 -1.76 -8.67
CA ILE A 170 -0.34 -2.10 -9.89
C ILE A 170 -0.02 -1.03 -10.94
N PRO A 171 0.97 -1.24 -11.84
CA PRO A 171 1.22 -0.30 -12.91
C PRO A 171 0.01 -0.29 -13.83
N SER A 172 -0.56 0.88 -14.11
CA SER A 172 -1.44 1.04 -15.26
C SER A 172 -0.68 0.58 -16.51
N ALA A 173 -1.37 -0.02 -17.45
CA ALA A 173 -0.76 -0.58 -18.67
C ALA A 173 0.04 0.47 -19.48
N GLU A 174 -0.10 1.76 -19.17
CA GLU A 174 0.49 2.89 -19.90
C GLU A 174 1.57 3.67 -19.14
N VAL A 175 1.76 3.48 -17.83
CA VAL A 175 2.78 4.22 -17.05
C VAL A 175 4.06 3.40 -16.91
N VAL A 176 4.66 3.06 -18.02
CA VAL A 176 6.06 2.68 -18.06
C VAL A 176 6.86 3.95 -18.33
N GLY A 177 7.32 4.63 -17.28
CA GLY A 177 8.48 5.49 -17.43
C GLY A 177 8.44 6.94 -16.96
N GLY A 178 7.34 7.51 -16.44
CA GLY A 178 7.34 8.95 -16.18
C GLY A 178 6.94 9.42 -14.79
N THR A 179 5.82 8.97 -14.28
CA THR A 179 5.12 9.68 -13.20
C THR A 179 5.49 9.23 -11.77
N ILE A 180 6.02 8.02 -11.59
CA ILE A 180 6.42 7.53 -10.25
C ILE A 180 7.67 8.25 -9.73
N LYS A 181 8.53 8.73 -10.61
CA LYS A 181 9.73 9.50 -10.21
C LYS A 181 9.38 10.87 -9.60
N SER A 182 8.33 11.54 -10.06
CA SER A 182 8.01 12.90 -9.62
C SER A 182 7.41 12.96 -8.21
N VAL A 183 6.49 12.06 -7.90
CA VAL A 183 5.81 12.08 -6.58
C VAL A 183 6.74 11.70 -5.42
N VAL A 184 7.81 10.95 -5.67
CA VAL A 184 8.71 10.46 -4.63
C VAL A 184 9.97 11.31 -4.48
N VAL A 185 10.42 11.97 -5.55
CA VAL A 185 11.54 12.91 -5.48
C VAL A 185 11.19 14.14 -4.63
N GLU A 186 9.93 14.59 -4.64
CA GLU A 186 9.49 15.71 -3.79
C GLU A 186 9.48 15.37 -2.30
N SER A 187 9.30 14.10 -1.91
CA SER A 187 9.37 13.69 -0.51
C SER A 187 10.80 13.60 0.04
N GLU A 188 11.80 13.37 -0.81
CA GLU A 188 13.21 13.35 -0.39
C GLU A 188 13.78 14.78 -0.23
N THR A 189 13.35 15.73 -1.07
CA THR A 189 13.73 17.14 -0.94
C THR A 189 13.14 17.79 0.32
N TRP A 190 11.97 17.33 0.78
CA TRP A 190 11.36 17.79 2.03
C TRP A 190 12.16 17.36 3.27
N ASN A 191 12.69 16.15 3.30
CA ASN A 191 13.47 15.66 4.46
C ASN A 191 14.82 16.36 4.62
N SER A 192 15.41 16.89 3.55
CA SER A 192 16.66 17.65 3.63
C SER A 192 16.46 19.11 4.06
N ALA A 193 15.28 19.68 3.82
CA ALA A 193 14.97 21.06 4.22
C ALA A 193 14.59 21.20 5.71
N SER A 194 14.12 20.12 6.35
CA SER A 194 13.70 20.13 7.77
C SER A 194 14.81 19.79 8.78
N GLN A 195 16.02 19.43 8.31
CA GLN A 195 17.17 19.15 9.18
C GLN A 195 18.23 20.27 9.19
N GLY A 196 17.94 21.41 8.59
CA GLY A 196 18.86 22.56 8.44
C GLY A 196 18.40 23.83 9.18
N SER A 197 17.83 23.70 10.40
CA SER A 197 17.56 24.86 11.27
C SER A 197 17.82 24.51 12.72
#